data_b93437143a061c84df7e7a7ddc7e58c5
#
_entry.id   b93437143a061c84df7e7a7ddc7e58c5
#
_cell.length_a   1.000
_cell.length_b   1.000
_cell.length_c   1.000
_cell.angle_alpha   90.00
_cell.angle_beta   90.00
_cell.angle_gamma   90.00
#
_symmetry.space_group_name_H-M   'P 1'
#
loop_
_entity.id
_entity.type
_entity.pdbx_description
1 polymer ?
#
loop_
_entity_poly.entity_id
_entity_poly.type
_entity_poly.pdbx_seq_one_letter_code
_entity_poly.pdbx_strand_id
1 'polypeptide(L)'
;MFAQPPLVLTFPLARRRFDGVRASDALLTSVFLLLNRRYVIEDGECSHYMKNFDVGHVPLRLPSAKKLLGVIDRNFGTLAFCKRYLDRLGETRYSMALKNLCDNGIVQPYPPLCDVKGSYVAQYEHTILLKPSSGVEVLTRGEDY
;
A
#
# COMPACT_ATOMS: atom_id res chain seq x y z
N MET A 1 0.25 6.71 34.90
CA MET A 1 -0.11 5.79 33.81
C MET A 1 0.09 6.55 32.52
N PHE A 2 1.27 6.44 31.91
CA PHE A 2 1.63 7.23 30.72
C PHE A 2 0.95 6.59 29.51
N ALA A 3 0.00 7.30 28.90
CA ALA A 3 -0.55 6.95 27.62
C ALA A 3 0.58 7.00 26.58
N GLN A 4 0.86 5.89 25.93
CA GLN A 4 1.87 5.86 24.89
C GLN A 4 1.26 6.31 23.56
N PRO A 5 2.07 6.93 22.67
CA PRO A 5 1.55 7.48 21.42
C PRO A 5 0.99 6.39 20.50
N PRO A 6 -0.02 6.73 19.68
CA PRO A 6 -0.60 5.81 18.70
C PRO A 6 0.45 5.33 17.70
N LEU A 7 0.32 4.08 17.26
CA LEU A 7 1.13 3.55 16.18
C LEU A 7 0.70 4.22 14.87
N VAL A 8 1.58 5.04 14.33
CA VAL A 8 1.37 5.68 13.01
C VAL A 8 2.03 4.79 11.96
N LEU A 9 1.24 4.10 11.17
CA LEU A 9 1.71 3.41 9.97
C LEU A 9 1.61 4.37 8.79
N THR A 10 2.74 4.90 8.38
CA THR A 10 2.84 5.73 7.17
C THR A 10 3.16 4.81 5.99
N PHE A 11 2.23 4.70 5.05
CA PHE A 11 2.50 4.04 3.78
C PHE A 11 2.98 5.11 2.79
N PRO A 12 4.22 5.03 2.29
CA PRO A 12 4.66 5.92 1.23
C PRO A 12 3.89 5.59 -0.04
N LEU A 13 2.92 6.40 -0.39
CA LEU A 13 2.27 6.29 -1.69
C LEU A 13 3.18 6.87 -2.77
N ALA A 14 3.29 6.12 -3.85
CA ALA A 14 4.03 6.47 -5.04
C ALA A 14 3.74 7.92 -5.50
N ARG A 15 4.79 8.65 -5.87
CA ARG A 15 4.68 9.93 -6.58
C ARG A 15 3.80 9.73 -7.82
N ARG A 16 2.54 10.16 -7.75
CA ARG A 16 1.71 10.28 -8.94
C ARG A 16 1.94 11.67 -9.57
N ARG A 17 2.18 11.70 -10.88
CA ARG A 17 1.95 12.90 -11.67
C ARG A 17 0.44 13.04 -11.82
N PHE A 18 -0.10 14.07 -11.21
CA PHE A 18 -1.42 14.57 -11.57
C PHE A 18 -1.21 15.75 -12.53
N ASP A 19 -2.03 15.85 -13.56
CA ASP A 19 -2.04 17.00 -14.44
C ASP A 19 -2.27 18.27 -13.58
N GLY A 20 -1.29 19.19 -13.63
CA GLY A 20 -1.31 20.42 -12.86
C GLY A 20 -0.45 20.45 -11.59
N VAL A 21 0.10 19.33 -11.14
CA VAL A 21 1.04 19.27 -10.00
C VAL A 21 2.47 19.44 -10.51
N ARG A 22 3.20 20.43 -9.98
CA ARG A 22 4.61 20.64 -10.35
C ARG A 22 5.47 19.48 -9.88
N ALA A 23 6.55 19.21 -10.59
CA ALA A 23 7.51 18.13 -10.25
C ALA A 23 8.16 18.28 -8.86
N SER A 24 8.11 19.49 -8.28
CA SER A 24 8.59 19.83 -6.94
C SER A 24 7.60 19.51 -5.82
N ASP A 25 6.32 19.24 -6.15
CA ASP A 25 5.28 19.01 -5.17
C ASP A 25 5.23 17.51 -4.83
N ALA A 26 5.06 17.20 -3.56
CA ALA A 26 4.92 15.81 -3.10
C ALA A 26 3.48 15.56 -2.63
N LEU A 27 2.86 14.53 -3.20
CA LEU A 27 1.56 14.05 -2.77
C LEU A 27 1.77 12.90 -1.77
N LEU A 28 1.26 13.07 -0.57
CA LEU A 28 1.33 12.08 0.50
C LEU A 28 -0.08 11.70 0.94
N THR A 29 -0.31 10.40 1.10
CA THR A 29 -1.48 9.90 1.83
C THR A 29 -1.01 9.36 3.16
N SER A 30 -1.49 9.95 4.24
CA SER A 30 -1.19 9.50 5.60
C SER A 30 -2.37 8.75 6.16
N VAL A 31 -2.13 7.53 6.59
CA VAL A 31 -3.10 6.67 7.26
C VAL A 31 -2.79 6.67 8.75
N PHE A 32 -3.75 7.08 9.56
CA PHE A 32 -3.66 7.01 11.01
C PHE A 32 -4.52 5.85 11.50
N LEU A 33 -3.88 4.79 12.01
CA LEU A 33 -4.54 3.69 12.67
C LEU A 33 -4.41 3.87 14.19
N LEU A 34 -5.55 4.07 14.86
CA LEU A 34 -5.62 4.06 16.31
C LEU A 34 -5.96 2.64 16.78
N LEU A 35 -4.95 1.96 17.31
CA LEU A 35 -5.09 0.65 17.92
C LEU A 35 -5.13 0.81 19.44
N ASN A 36 -6.10 0.16 20.08
CA ASN A 36 -6.33 0.28 21.52
C ASN A 36 -5.25 -0.44 22.35
N ARG A 37 -4.60 -1.43 21.77
CA ARG A 37 -3.50 -2.18 22.41
C ARG A 37 -2.34 -2.42 21.44
N ARG A 38 -1.13 -2.58 21.98
CA ARG A 38 0.13 -2.67 21.23
C ARG A 38 0.48 -4.04 20.67
N TYR A 39 -0.39 -5.00 20.78
CA TYR A 39 -0.13 -6.37 20.36
C TYR A 39 -0.88 -6.64 19.05
N VAL A 40 -0.35 -6.06 17.98
CA VAL A 40 -0.85 -6.33 16.64
C VAL A 40 -0.14 -7.57 16.11
N ILE A 41 -0.91 -8.54 15.66
CA ILE A 41 -0.44 -9.76 15.02
C ILE A 41 -0.92 -9.82 13.58
N GLU A 42 -0.14 -10.46 12.73
CA GLU A 42 -0.59 -10.82 11.39
C GLU A 42 -1.51 -12.03 11.52
N ASP A 43 -2.78 -11.86 11.16
CA ASP A 43 -3.77 -12.93 11.20
C ASP A 43 -4.63 -12.92 9.93
N GLY A 44 -4.83 -14.11 9.39
CA GLY A 44 -5.59 -14.31 8.18
C GLY A 44 -4.77 -14.38 6.88
N GLU A 45 -5.48 -14.60 5.79
CA GLU A 45 -4.86 -14.73 4.46
C GLU A 45 -4.48 -13.35 3.88
N CYS A 46 -3.22 -13.23 3.44
CA CYS A 46 -2.80 -12.03 2.74
C CYS A 46 -3.51 -11.89 1.39
N SER A 47 -4.21 -10.79 1.21
CA SER A 47 -4.95 -10.47 -0.01
C SER A 47 -4.42 -9.24 -0.74
N HIS A 48 -3.69 -8.37 -0.06
CA HIS A 48 -3.20 -7.10 -0.60
C HIS A 48 -1.70 -7.15 -0.82
N TYR A 49 -1.28 -6.58 -1.94
CA TYR A 49 0.10 -6.60 -2.41
C TYR A 49 0.44 -5.27 -3.08
N MET A 50 1.71 -4.93 -3.12
CA MET A 50 2.20 -3.76 -3.83
C MET A 50 3.56 -4.07 -4.46
N LYS A 51 3.77 -3.63 -5.71
CA LYS A 51 5.09 -3.71 -6.32
C LYS A 51 6.01 -2.66 -5.72
N ASN A 52 7.21 -3.07 -5.33
CA ASN A 52 8.23 -2.15 -4.85
C ASN A 52 8.72 -1.24 -5.99
N PHE A 53 8.88 0.05 -5.72
CA PHE A 53 9.29 1.03 -6.73
C PHE A 53 10.82 1.12 -6.91
N ASP A 54 11.59 0.67 -5.93
CA ASP A 54 13.06 0.68 -5.99
C ASP A 54 13.67 -0.62 -6.52
N VAL A 55 12.84 -1.51 -7.08
CA VAL A 55 13.30 -2.78 -7.61
C VAL A 55 13.85 -2.59 -9.01
N GLY A 56 15.16 -2.77 -9.14
CA GLY A 56 15.82 -2.88 -10.43
C GLY A 56 15.44 -4.16 -11.20
N HIS A 57 16.16 -4.45 -12.25
CA HIS A 57 15.92 -5.69 -13.02
C HIS A 57 16.28 -6.94 -12.21
N VAL A 58 15.29 -7.74 -11.86
CA VAL A 58 15.47 -9.04 -11.19
C VAL A 58 15.25 -10.16 -12.20
N PRO A 59 16.24 -11.04 -12.44
CA PRO A 59 16.09 -12.15 -13.37
C PRO A 59 15.13 -13.21 -12.80
N LEU A 60 13.93 -13.29 -13.36
CA LEU A 60 12.94 -14.28 -12.99
C LEU A 60 13.13 -15.55 -13.83
N ARG A 61 13.20 -16.71 -13.17
CA ARG A 61 13.30 -18.02 -13.85
C ARG A 61 11.92 -18.55 -14.26
N LEU A 62 10.87 -18.22 -13.49
CA LEU A 62 9.53 -18.75 -13.70
C LEU A 62 8.76 -17.94 -14.76
N PRO A 63 8.35 -18.54 -15.90
CA PRO A 63 7.62 -17.81 -16.95
C PRO A 63 6.30 -17.21 -16.48
N SER A 64 5.59 -17.93 -15.60
CA SER A 64 4.34 -17.44 -15.01
C SER A 64 4.54 -16.20 -14.14
N ALA A 65 5.68 -16.10 -13.42
CA ALA A 65 6.01 -14.91 -12.64
C ALA A 65 6.33 -13.72 -13.55
N LYS A 66 7.03 -13.93 -14.67
CA LYS A 66 7.26 -12.88 -15.68
C LYS A 66 5.95 -12.37 -16.26
N LYS A 67 5.04 -13.30 -16.62
CA LYS A 67 3.71 -12.95 -17.15
C LYS A 67 2.94 -12.12 -16.12
N LEU A 68 2.86 -12.59 -14.88
CA LEU A 68 2.14 -11.91 -13.81
C LEU A 68 2.73 -10.53 -13.52
N LEU A 69 4.05 -10.39 -13.49
CA LEU A 69 4.71 -9.09 -13.33
C LEU A 69 4.31 -8.12 -14.44
N GLY A 70 4.26 -8.59 -15.68
CA GLY A 70 3.80 -7.76 -16.81
C GLY A 70 2.33 -7.34 -16.69
N VAL A 71 1.47 -8.16 -16.08
CA VAL A 71 0.08 -7.80 -15.78
C VAL A 71 0.02 -6.73 -14.69
N ILE A 72 0.79 -6.91 -13.62
CA ILE A 72 0.89 -5.94 -12.51
C ILE A 72 1.40 -4.59 -13.04
N ASP A 73 2.46 -4.57 -13.83
CA ASP A 73 3.05 -3.34 -14.37
C ASP A 73 2.08 -2.56 -15.25
N ARG A 74 1.30 -3.25 -16.08
CA ARG A 74 0.35 -2.60 -17.00
C ARG A 74 -0.88 -2.05 -16.30
N ASN A 75 -1.39 -2.74 -15.27
CA ASN A 75 -2.67 -2.41 -14.65
C ASN A 75 -2.54 -1.63 -13.35
N PHE A 76 -1.49 -1.88 -12.58
CA PHE A 76 -1.33 -1.31 -11.25
C PHE A 76 -0.05 -0.49 -11.10
N GLY A 77 1.00 -0.80 -11.85
CA GLY A 77 2.31 -0.18 -11.67
C GLY A 77 2.83 -0.42 -10.26
N THR A 78 3.08 0.67 -9.53
CA THR A 78 3.50 0.64 -8.11
C THR A 78 2.36 0.88 -7.14
N LEU A 79 1.10 0.83 -7.59
CA LEU A 79 -0.05 0.95 -6.71
C LEU A 79 -0.34 -0.38 -6.00
N ALA A 80 -0.90 -0.28 -4.81
CA ALA A 80 -1.42 -1.43 -4.12
C ALA A 80 -2.58 -2.08 -4.88
N PHE A 81 -2.63 -3.40 -4.89
CA PHE A 81 -3.69 -4.19 -5.52
C PHE A 81 -4.08 -5.37 -4.64
N CYS A 82 -5.25 -5.91 -4.86
CA CYS A 82 -5.68 -7.14 -4.18
C CYS A 82 -5.82 -8.30 -5.17
N LYS A 83 -5.75 -9.54 -4.67
CA LYS A 83 -5.93 -10.76 -5.45
C LYS A 83 -7.20 -10.72 -6.33
N ARG A 84 -8.30 -10.20 -5.78
CA ARG A 84 -9.57 -10.06 -6.50
C ARG A 84 -9.48 -9.20 -7.77
N TYR A 85 -8.54 -8.25 -7.82
CA TYR A 85 -8.32 -7.46 -9.05
C TYR A 85 -7.65 -8.29 -10.13
N LEU A 86 -6.72 -9.19 -9.76
CA LEU A 86 -6.13 -10.15 -10.70
C LEU A 86 -7.19 -11.11 -11.24
N ASP A 87 -8.10 -11.60 -10.38
CA ASP A 87 -9.20 -12.46 -10.78
C ASP A 87 -10.12 -11.76 -11.80
N ARG A 88 -10.43 -10.47 -11.58
CA ARG A 88 -11.24 -9.66 -12.52
C ARG A 88 -10.55 -9.43 -13.87
N LEU A 89 -9.22 -9.41 -13.90
CA LEU A 89 -8.43 -9.33 -15.12
C LEU A 89 -8.34 -10.68 -15.85
N GLY A 90 -8.97 -11.73 -15.31
CA GLY A 90 -8.98 -13.08 -15.89
C GLY A 90 -7.73 -13.89 -15.61
N GLU A 91 -6.86 -13.44 -14.70
CA GLU A 91 -5.71 -14.22 -14.30
C GLU A 91 -6.13 -15.37 -13.39
N THR A 92 -5.64 -16.57 -13.68
CA THR A 92 -5.92 -17.79 -12.93
C THR A 92 -4.62 -18.48 -12.53
N ARG A 93 -4.65 -19.26 -11.44
CA ARG A 93 -3.50 -20.06 -10.97
C ARG A 93 -2.21 -19.25 -10.77
N TYR A 94 -2.34 -18.00 -10.35
CA TYR A 94 -1.20 -17.08 -10.17
C TYR A 94 -0.55 -17.15 -8.78
N SER A 95 -1.09 -17.91 -7.82
CA SER A 95 -0.62 -17.93 -6.42
C SER A 95 0.87 -18.25 -6.29
N MET A 96 1.37 -19.25 -7.03
CA MET A 96 2.79 -19.60 -7.04
C MET A 96 3.65 -18.52 -7.71
N ALA A 97 3.16 -17.90 -8.75
CA ALA A 97 3.82 -16.79 -9.43
C ALA A 97 3.91 -15.58 -8.50
N LEU A 98 2.82 -15.24 -7.81
CA LEU A 98 2.77 -14.14 -6.86
C LEU A 98 3.72 -14.38 -5.68
N LYS A 99 3.72 -15.61 -5.13
CA LYS A 99 4.69 -15.99 -4.09
C LYS A 99 6.14 -15.83 -4.59
N ASN A 100 6.44 -16.28 -5.79
CA ASN A 100 7.79 -16.12 -6.37
C ASN A 100 8.19 -14.66 -6.51
N LEU A 101 7.26 -13.76 -6.88
CA LEU A 101 7.51 -12.32 -6.93
C LEU A 101 7.78 -11.74 -5.54
N CYS A 102 7.09 -12.22 -4.51
CA CYS A 102 7.33 -11.82 -3.12
C CYS A 102 8.68 -12.34 -2.61
N ASP A 103 9.01 -13.61 -2.85
CA ASP A 103 10.27 -14.22 -2.42
C ASP A 103 11.49 -13.53 -3.08
N ASN A 104 11.33 -12.97 -4.27
CA ASN A 104 12.36 -12.18 -4.95
C ASN A 104 12.33 -10.68 -4.57
N GLY A 105 11.50 -10.26 -3.64
CA GLY A 105 11.40 -8.88 -3.18
C GLY A 105 10.85 -7.88 -4.21
N ILE A 106 10.25 -8.37 -5.29
CA ILE A 106 9.65 -7.52 -6.34
C ILE A 106 8.30 -6.98 -5.89
N VAL A 107 7.53 -7.83 -5.21
CA VAL A 107 6.21 -7.51 -4.68
C VAL A 107 6.23 -7.67 -3.16
N GLN A 108 5.70 -6.71 -2.45
CA GLN A 108 5.54 -6.76 -1.00
C GLN A 108 4.12 -7.20 -0.65
N PRO A 109 3.95 -8.24 0.20
CA PRO A 109 2.66 -8.61 0.75
C PRO A 109 2.29 -7.67 1.90
N TYR A 110 1.00 -7.39 2.05
CA TYR A 110 0.41 -6.66 3.17
C TYR A 110 -0.60 -7.58 3.86
N PRO A 111 -0.15 -8.37 4.83
CA PRO A 111 -1.03 -9.23 5.59
C PRO A 111 -2.00 -8.39 6.45
N PRO A 112 -3.20 -8.89 6.74
CA PRO A 112 -4.11 -8.23 7.65
C PRO A 112 -3.53 -8.18 9.06
N LEU A 113 -3.67 -7.02 9.70
CA LEU A 113 -3.19 -6.79 11.05
C LEU A 113 -4.39 -6.81 12.01
N CYS A 114 -4.33 -7.68 13.00
CA CYS A 114 -5.36 -7.85 14.01
C CYS A 114 -4.85 -7.47 15.39
N ASP A 115 -5.65 -6.70 16.12
CA ASP A 115 -5.42 -6.42 17.54
C ASP A 115 -6.10 -7.50 18.41
N VAL A 116 -5.95 -7.38 19.71
CA VAL A 116 -6.57 -8.29 20.68
C VAL A 116 -8.09 -8.31 20.50
N LYS A 117 -8.71 -9.49 20.60
CA LYS A 117 -10.15 -9.67 20.49
C LYS A 117 -10.90 -8.70 21.41
N GLY A 118 -11.86 -7.97 20.84
CA GLY A 118 -12.66 -6.96 21.54
C GLY A 118 -12.06 -5.55 21.55
N SER A 119 -10.93 -5.34 20.89
CA SER A 119 -10.37 -3.99 20.68
C SER A 119 -11.12 -3.25 19.59
N TYR A 120 -11.20 -1.93 19.75
CA TYR A 120 -11.72 -1.03 18.71
C TYR A 120 -10.58 -0.49 17.87
N VAL A 121 -10.81 -0.40 16.57
CA VAL A 121 -9.88 0.19 15.61
C VAL A 121 -10.54 1.38 14.94
N ALA A 122 -9.85 2.50 14.89
CA ALA A 122 -10.27 3.68 14.13
C ALA A 122 -9.20 4.01 13.09
N GLN A 123 -9.65 4.38 11.89
CA GLN A 123 -8.79 4.74 10.78
C GLN A 123 -9.19 6.10 10.24
N TYR A 124 -8.18 6.97 10.02
CA TYR A 124 -8.32 8.28 9.40
C TYR A 124 -7.31 8.40 8.27
N GLU A 125 -7.74 8.87 7.12
CA GLU A 125 -6.89 9.08 5.95
C GLU A 125 -7.08 10.47 5.38
N HIS A 126 -5.96 11.12 5.05
CA HIS A 126 -5.97 12.36 4.29
C HIS A 126 -4.97 12.29 3.15
N THR A 127 -5.36 12.82 1.99
CA THR A 127 -4.44 13.14 0.92
C THR A 127 -3.97 14.57 1.11
N ILE A 128 -2.68 14.74 1.23
CA ILE A 128 -2.06 16.06 1.44
C ILE A 128 -1.11 16.40 0.29
N LEU A 129 -1.09 17.67 -0.08
CA LEU A 129 -0.17 18.21 -1.06
C LEU A 129 0.88 19.08 -0.34
N LEU A 130 2.14 18.69 -0.50
CA LEU A 130 3.27 19.47 -0.01
C LEU A 130 3.75 20.40 -1.12
N LYS A 131 3.64 21.70 -0.89
CA LYS A 131 4.11 22.75 -1.81
C LYS A 131 5.36 23.39 -1.22
N PRO A 132 6.45 23.58 -2.00
CA PRO A 132 7.69 24.16 -1.50
C PRO A 132 7.54 25.57 -0.93
N SER A 133 6.61 26.36 -1.44
CA SER A 133 6.42 27.78 -1.10
C SER A 133 5.23 28.07 -0.19
N SER A 134 4.22 27.18 -0.13
CA SER A 134 2.95 27.46 0.56
C SER A 134 2.60 26.47 1.67
N GLY A 135 3.47 25.50 1.93
CA GLY A 135 3.28 24.54 3.02
C GLY A 135 2.38 23.35 2.64
N VAL A 136 1.58 22.91 3.60
CA VAL A 136 0.74 21.72 3.50
C VAL A 136 -0.68 22.09 3.16
N GLU A 137 -1.25 21.46 2.12
CA GLU A 137 -2.66 21.56 1.76
C GLU A 137 -3.32 20.20 1.87
N VAL A 138 -4.43 20.10 2.64
CA VAL A 138 -5.22 18.88 2.78
C VAL A 138 -6.28 18.87 1.70
N LEU A 139 -6.19 17.91 0.76
CA LEU A 139 -7.07 17.82 -0.41
C LEU A 139 -8.39 17.11 -0.11
N THR A 140 -8.42 16.26 0.91
CA THR A 140 -9.58 15.43 1.27
C THR A 140 -10.24 15.88 2.57
N ARG A 141 -10.20 17.18 2.86
CA ARG A 141 -10.86 17.74 4.04
C ARG A 141 -12.37 17.76 3.81
N GLY A 142 -13.14 17.23 4.77
CA GLY A 142 -14.60 17.34 4.79
C GLY A 142 -15.07 18.66 5.37
N GLU A 143 -16.40 18.87 5.35
CA GLU A 143 -17.03 20.06 5.95
C GLU A 143 -17.23 19.90 7.46
N ASP A 144 -17.04 18.69 7.98
CA ASP A 144 -17.34 18.26 9.35
C ASP A 144 -16.10 18.15 10.25
N TYR A 145 -14.90 18.40 9.72
CA TYR A 145 -13.64 18.37 10.47
C TYR A 145 -12.52 19.22 9.87
#